data_b94f2e2c4293b499bd73e2c7fa337438
#
_entry.id   b94f2e2c4293b499bd73e2c7fa337438
#
_cell.length_a   1.000
_cell.length_b   1.000
_cell.length_c   1.000
_cell.angle_alpha   90.00
_cell.angle_beta   90.00
_cell.angle_gamma   90.00
#
_symmetry.space_group_name_H-M   'P 1'
#
loop_
_entity.id
_entity.type
_entity.pdbx_description
1 polymer ?
#
loop_
_entity_poly.entity_id
_entity_poly.type
_entity_poly.pdbx_seq_one_letter_code
_entity_poly.pdbx_strand_id
1 'polypeptide(L)'
;MCNIAKIKIKYNKEDLNVKEIYYADNKLIVISGVYEDDVLYGIEDSVTSKGCGVNNGKSITIISVYDITDRSNPKFIKQNTQQGDFDSSKLSGNYVYTISEANVNITDKKDSCVPEINEKPMDYSKIYLPNKIDGGSYTVITVMNINNPDKFYDQTAIAGNVQNVYVSENNIYLIDDEYEEIDISDTKKGKNILKKKNIG
;
A
#
# COMPACT_ATOMS: atom_id res chain seq x y z
N MET A 1 -2.15 -35.81 0.67
CA MET A 1 -1.54 -34.59 0.14
C MET A 1 -0.06 -34.63 0.51
N CYS A 2 0.86 -34.69 -0.45
CA CYS A 2 2.29 -34.78 -0.18
C CYS A 2 2.81 -33.36 0.13
N ASN A 3 3.37 -33.17 1.31
CA ASN A 3 4.00 -31.88 1.68
C ASN A 3 5.43 -31.89 1.09
N ILE A 4 5.70 -31.06 0.10
CA ILE A 4 6.99 -31.03 -0.60
C ILE A 4 7.97 -30.10 0.11
N ALA A 5 7.51 -28.91 0.51
CA ALA A 5 8.31 -27.93 1.25
C ALA A 5 7.43 -27.00 2.08
N LYS A 6 8.04 -26.32 3.05
CA LYS A 6 7.41 -25.28 3.87
C LYS A 6 8.26 -24.03 3.83
N ILE A 7 7.69 -22.92 3.37
CA ILE A 7 8.31 -21.59 3.40
C ILE A 7 7.74 -20.84 4.61
N LYS A 8 8.64 -20.28 5.45
CA LYS A 8 8.27 -19.30 6.47
C LYS A 8 8.65 -17.92 5.96
N ILE A 9 7.66 -17.09 5.81
CA ILE A 9 7.84 -15.71 5.36
C ILE A 9 7.93 -14.83 6.58
N LYS A 10 8.97 -14.02 6.67
CA LYS A 10 9.24 -13.14 7.81
C LYS A 10 9.67 -11.76 7.36
N TYR A 11 9.29 -10.77 8.15
CA TYR A 11 9.80 -9.42 8.08
C TYR A 11 10.10 -8.97 9.52
N ASN A 12 11.29 -8.42 9.77
CA ASN A 12 11.73 -7.99 11.10
C ASN A 12 11.48 -9.03 12.21
N LYS A 13 11.67 -10.34 11.90
CA LYS A 13 11.43 -11.51 12.76
C LYS A 13 9.98 -11.88 13.03
N GLU A 14 9.02 -11.12 12.54
CA GLU A 14 7.60 -11.41 12.67
C GLU A 14 7.10 -12.35 11.57
N ASP A 15 6.15 -13.22 11.93
CA ASP A 15 5.45 -14.05 10.96
C ASP A 15 4.41 -13.19 10.25
N LEU A 16 4.38 -13.25 8.91
CA LEU A 16 3.55 -12.38 8.08
C LEU A 16 2.21 -13.01 7.72
N ASN A 17 1.20 -12.16 7.59
CA ASN A 17 -0.10 -12.55 7.05
C ASN A 17 -0.05 -12.53 5.52
N VAL A 18 -0.12 -13.71 4.89
CA VAL A 18 -0.14 -13.85 3.43
C VAL A 18 -1.48 -13.35 2.90
N LYS A 19 -1.42 -12.45 1.93
CA LYS A 19 -2.57 -11.86 1.24
C LYS A 19 -2.81 -12.51 -0.11
N GLU A 20 -1.75 -12.67 -0.90
CA GLU A 20 -1.84 -13.22 -2.24
C GLU A 20 -0.58 -13.97 -2.66
N ILE A 21 -0.71 -14.93 -3.59
CA ILE A 21 0.39 -15.75 -4.09
C ILE A 21 0.30 -15.88 -5.59
N TYR A 22 1.44 -15.67 -6.28
CA TYR A 22 1.57 -15.90 -7.72
C TYR A 22 2.67 -16.90 -8.01
N TYR A 23 2.48 -17.63 -9.11
CA TYR A 23 3.49 -18.52 -9.69
C TYR A 23 3.74 -18.13 -11.14
N ALA A 24 4.98 -17.86 -11.51
CA ALA A 24 5.43 -17.67 -12.88
C ALA A 24 6.95 -17.94 -12.99
N ASP A 25 7.39 -18.49 -14.10
CA ASP A 25 8.81 -18.71 -14.43
C ASP A 25 9.62 -19.37 -13.31
N ASN A 26 9.10 -20.44 -12.71
CA ASN A 26 9.70 -21.12 -11.55
C ASN A 26 9.96 -20.22 -10.35
N LYS A 27 9.23 -19.12 -10.26
CA LYS A 27 9.23 -18.23 -9.11
C LYS A 27 7.89 -18.26 -8.39
N LEU A 28 7.97 -18.21 -7.08
CA LEU A 28 6.84 -17.98 -6.20
C LEU A 28 6.93 -16.55 -5.67
N ILE A 29 5.92 -15.78 -5.95
CA ILE A 29 5.77 -14.42 -5.46
C ILE A 29 4.72 -14.46 -4.37
N VAL A 30 5.07 -14.00 -3.17
CA VAL A 30 4.17 -13.96 -2.03
C VAL A 30 4.01 -12.53 -1.58
N ILE A 31 2.76 -12.07 -1.56
CA ILE A 31 2.39 -10.77 -1.05
C ILE A 31 1.81 -10.96 0.34
N SER A 32 2.31 -10.19 1.29
CA SER A 32 1.93 -10.24 2.69
C SER A 32 1.87 -8.84 3.28
N GLY A 33 1.23 -8.71 4.43
CA GLY A 33 1.13 -7.46 5.15
C GLY A 33 1.57 -7.60 6.60
N VAL A 34 2.08 -6.52 7.16
CA VAL A 34 2.38 -6.36 8.58
C VAL A 34 2.02 -4.94 9.01
N TYR A 35 1.68 -4.81 10.27
CA TYR A 35 1.52 -3.52 10.92
C TYR A 35 2.70 -3.32 11.87
N GLU A 36 3.48 -2.27 11.65
CA GLU A 36 4.57 -1.89 12.55
C GLU A 36 4.06 -0.84 13.52
N ASP A 37 4.04 -1.18 14.81
CA ASP A 37 3.83 -0.23 15.88
C ASP A 37 5.18 0.42 16.24
N ASP A 38 5.31 1.71 16.08
CA ASP A 38 6.38 2.47 16.73
C ASP A 38 6.05 2.56 18.23
N VAL A 39 6.36 1.50 18.95
CA VAL A 39 6.31 1.53 20.41
C VAL A 39 7.50 2.35 20.89
N LEU A 40 7.28 3.63 21.11
CA LEU A 40 8.18 4.48 21.90
C LEU A 40 8.19 3.96 23.34
N TYR A 41 8.99 2.93 23.61
CA TYR A 41 9.33 2.53 24.97
C TYR A 41 10.17 3.65 25.63
N GLY A 42 9.56 4.35 26.55
CA GLY A 42 10.26 5.12 27.57
C GLY A 42 10.40 6.60 27.30
N ILE A 43 9.31 7.35 27.40
CA ILE A 43 9.34 8.65 28.03
C ILE A 43 8.20 8.68 29.06
N GLU A 44 8.47 8.19 30.27
CA GLU A 44 7.82 8.68 31.46
C GLU A 44 8.34 10.11 31.68
N ASP A 45 7.42 11.02 31.92
CA ASP A 45 7.55 12.42 32.29
C ASP A 45 7.50 13.43 31.15
N SER A 46 6.32 13.83 30.78
CA SER A 46 5.80 15.17 31.09
C SER A 46 4.40 15.34 30.47
N VAL A 47 3.43 15.41 31.35
CA VAL A 47 2.09 15.89 31.04
C VAL A 47 2.18 17.34 30.59
N THR A 48 2.24 17.57 29.29
CA THR A 48 1.78 18.81 28.69
C THR A 48 0.74 18.45 27.63
N SER A 49 -0.47 18.56 28.04
CA SER A 49 -1.68 18.55 27.25
C SER A 49 -1.59 19.53 26.10
N LYS A 50 -1.33 19.01 24.90
CA LYS A 50 -1.78 19.48 23.60
C LYS A 50 -1.11 18.63 22.54
N GLY A 51 -1.74 17.54 22.16
CA GLY A 51 -1.21 16.76 21.07
C GLY A 51 -2.09 15.55 20.88
N CYS A 52 -2.69 15.47 19.75
CA CYS A 52 -3.09 14.23 19.14
C CYS A 52 -2.03 13.18 19.45
N GLY A 53 -2.41 12.09 20.12
CA GLY A 53 -1.53 10.95 20.28
C GLY A 53 -1.12 10.49 18.87
N VAL A 54 0.13 10.75 18.51
CA VAL A 54 0.67 10.33 17.22
C VAL A 54 0.86 8.81 17.34
N ASN A 55 -0.11 8.09 16.84
CA ASN A 55 0.05 6.66 16.60
C ASN A 55 0.97 6.55 15.38
N ASN A 56 2.26 6.38 15.60
CA ASN A 56 3.25 6.30 14.53
C ASN A 56 3.29 4.93 13.85
N GLY A 57 2.32 4.06 14.13
CA GLY A 57 2.21 2.78 13.49
C GLY A 57 1.95 2.92 11.98
N LYS A 58 2.63 2.11 11.19
CA LYS A 58 2.44 2.06 9.73
C LYS A 58 2.17 0.64 9.25
N SER A 59 1.24 0.51 8.33
CA SER A 59 1.06 -0.73 7.58
C SER A 59 2.10 -0.82 6.48
N ILE A 60 2.59 -2.03 6.24
CA ILE A 60 3.57 -2.33 5.19
C ILE A 60 3.08 -3.53 4.39
N THR A 61 3.02 -3.36 3.09
CA THR A 61 2.82 -4.43 2.12
C THR A 61 4.17 -4.94 1.65
N ILE A 62 4.37 -6.25 1.72
CA ILE A 62 5.64 -6.94 1.50
C ILE A 62 5.52 -7.89 0.33
N ILE A 63 6.44 -7.78 -0.63
CA ILE A 63 6.50 -8.64 -1.81
C ILE A 63 7.76 -9.49 -1.74
N SER A 64 7.60 -10.78 -1.46
CA SER A 64 8.70 -11.75 -1.35
C SER A 64 8.77 -12.65 -2.57
N VAL A 65 9.96 -12.83 -3.14
CA VAL A 65 10.20 -13.66 -4.31
C VAL A 65 11.09 -14.83 -3.95
N TYR A 66 10.69 -16.04 -4.36
CA TYR A 66 11.42 -17.27 -4.16
C TYR A 66 11.63 -17.99 -5.51
N ASP A 67 12.83 -18.55 -5.71
CA ASP A 67 13.08 -19.54 -6.74
C ASP A 67 12.58 -20.90 -6.26
N ILE A 68 11.69 -21.50 -7.05
CA ILE A 68 11.12 -22.81 -6.81
C ILE A 68 11.39 -23.80 -7.94
N THR A 69 12.50 -23.59 -8.66
CA THR A 69 13.01 -24.56 -9.66
C THR A 69 13.15 -25.93 -9.02
N ASP A 70 13.73 -25.98 -7.82
CA ASP A 70 13.63 -27.15 -6.93
C ASP A 70 12.51 -26.93 -5.92
N ARG A 71 11.35 -27.55 -6.17
CA ARG A 71 10.17 -27.41 -5.31
C ARG A 71 10.35 -28.01 -3.91
N SER A 72 11.32 -28.89 -3.72
CA SER A 72 11.66 -29.46 -2.41
C SER A 72 12.55 -28.51 -1.57
N ASN A 73 13.22 -27.56 -2.24
CA ASN A 73 14.15 -26.62 -1.60
C ASN A 73 13.99 -25.21 -2.16
N PRO A 74 12.87 -24.51 -1.89
CA PRO A 74 12.65 -23.14 -2.31
C PRO A 74 13.76 -22.20 -1.80
N LYS A 75 14.28 -21.35 -2.68
CA LYS A 75 15.34 -20.39 -2.34
C LYS A 75 14.78 -18.98 -2.33
N PHE A 76 15.01 -18.27 -1.26
CA PHE A 76 14.70 -16.84 -1.16
C PHE A 76 15.57 -16.05 -2.15
N ILE A 77 14.94 -15.17 -2.93
CA ILE A 77 15.63 -14.27 -3.86
C ILE A 77 15.65 -12.85 -3.30
N LYS A 78 14.48 -12.27 -3.07
CA LYS A 78 14.35 -10.87 -2.70
C LYS A 78 13.06 -10.59 -1.95
N GLN A 79 13.09 -9.56 -1.13
CA GLN A 79 11.92 -8.97 -0.50
C GLN A 79 11.95 -7.46 -0.76
N ASN A 80 10.84 -6.92 -1.23
CA ASN A 80 10.60 -5.49 -1.39
C ASN A 80 9.41 -5.09 -0.54
N THR A 81 9.38 -3.83 -0.13
CA THR A 81 8.33 -3.27 0.72
C THR A 81 7.75 -2.00 0.12
N GLN A 82 6.46 -1.80 0.32
CA GLN A 82 5.78 -0.53 0.10
C GLN A 82 4.89 -0.21 1.30
N GLN A 83 4.87 1.05 1.71
CA GLN A 83 4.00 1.49 2.79
C GLN A 83 2.54 1.35 2.39
N GLY A 84 1.71 0.99 3.35
CA GLY A 84 0.26 0.92 3.24
C GLY A 84 -0.29 -0.48 3.42
N ASP A 85 -1.58 -0.53 3.75
CA ASP A 85 -2.37 -1.75 3.77
C ASP A 85 -2.54 -2.29 2.37
N PHE A 86 -2.34 -3.59 2.20
CA PHE A 86 -2.58 -4.26 0.93
C PHE A 86 -4.04 -4.12 0.51
N ASP A 87 -4.26 -3.56 -0.67
CA ASP A 87 -5.56 -3.47 -1.31
C ASP A 87 -5.73 -4.59 -2.34
N SER A 88 -4.91 -4.58 -3.38
CA SER A 88 -5.01 -5.54 -4.47
C SER A 88 -3.67 -5.76 -5.17
N SER A 89 -3.59 -6.82 -5.96
CA SER A 89 -2.45 -7.06 -6.83
C SER A 89 -2.85 -7.82 -8.09
N LYS A 90 -1.96 -7.81 -9.08
CA LYS A 90 -2.12 -8.53 -10.34
C LYS A 90 -0.78 -8.94 -10.93
N LEU A 91 -0.69 -10.18 -11.37
CA LEU A 91 0.37 -10.65 -12.26
C LEU A 91 -0.08 -10.51 -13.71
N SER A 92 0.70 -9.78 -14.52
CA SER A 92 0.51 -9.68 -15.97
C SER A 92 1.85 -9.88 -16.66
N GLY A 93 1.98 -10.93 -17.44
CA GLY A 93 3.27 -11.36 -18.00
C GLY A 93 4.31 -11.56 -16.89
N ASN A 94 5.42 -10.85 -16.98
CA ASN A 94 6.51 -10.91 -16.00
C ASN A 94 6.44 -9.77 -14.95
N TYR A 95 5.32 -9.05 -14.87
CA TYR A 95 5.17 -7.92 -13.98
C TYR A 95 4.11 -8.17 -12.92
N VAL A 96 4.47 -7.96 -11.67
CA VAL A 96 3.54 -7.91 -10.54
C VAL A 96 3.25 -6.46 -10.22
N TYR A 97 1.98 -6.12 -10.30
CA TYR A 97 1.42 -4.84 -9.86
C TYR A 97 0.92 -5.03 -8.44
N THR A 98 1.31 -4.18 -7.53
CA THR A 98 0.86 -4.23 -6.14
C THR A 98 0.33 -2.85 -5.74
N ILE A 99 -0.84 -2.84 -5.14
CA ILE A 99 -1.56 -1.64 -4.74
C ILE A 99 -1.78 -1.69 -3.23
N SER A 100 -1.48 -0.57 -2.57
CA SER A 100 -1.72 -0.41 -1.13
C SER A 100 -2.25 0.98 -0.81
N GLU A 101 -2.96 1.11 0.30
CA GLU A 101 -3.40 2.38 0.85
C GLU A 101 -2.52 2.78 2.02
N ALA A 102 -1.76 3.86 1.84
CA ALA A 102 -0.82 4.37 2.82
C ALA A 102 -1.37 5.60 3.53
N ASN A 103 -1.59 5.51 4.83
CA ASN A 103 -1.82 6.67 5.68
C ASN A 103 -0.47 7.26 6.06
N VAL A 104 -0.30 8.56 5.82
CA VAL A 104 0.91 9.28 6.20
C VAL A 104 0.61 10.28 7.29
N ASN A 105 1.43 10.28 8.32
CA ASN A 105 1.33 11.28 9.37
C ASN A 105 2.01 12.56 8.89
N ILE A 106 1.23 13.64 8.76
CA ILE A 106 1.77 14.95 8.45
C ILE A 106 2.48 15.45 9.70
N THR A 107 3.80 15.41 9.68
CA THR A 107 4.67 15.99 10.72
C THR A 107 5.43 17.18 10.14
N ASP A 108 6.11 17.94 10.99
CA ASP A 108 6.96 19.06 10.55
C ASP A 108 8.19 18.63 9.73
N LYS A 109 8.44 17.32 9.60
CA LYS A 109 9.53 16.78 8.78
C LYS A 109 9.04 16.56 7.36
N LYS A 110 9.67 17.21 6.40
CA LYS A 110 9.32 17.18 4.98
C LYS A 110 9.13 15.77 4.42
N ASP A 111 10.02 14.83 4.76
CA ASP A 111 10.01 13.47 4.19
C ASP A 111 8.97 12.54 4.85
N SER A 112 8.32 12.96 5.94
CA SER A 112 7.27 12.17 6.59
C SER A 112 5.89 12.31 5.93
N CYS A 113 5.76 13.19 4.94
CA CYS A 113 4.51 13.46 4.26
C CYS A 113 4.32 12.62 2.99
N VAL A 114 5.22 11.69 2.70
CA VAL A 114 5.17 10.85 1.50
C VAL A 114 5.31 9.38 1.86
N PRO A 115 4.71 8.46 1.08
CA PRO A 115 4.87 7.03 1.30
C PRO A 115 6.31 6.57 1.18
N GLU A 116 6.64 5.47 1.87
CA GLU A 116 7.95 4.83 1.81
C GLU A 116 7.92 3.60 0.89
N ILE A 117 9.00 3.45 0.13
CA ILE A 117 9.29 2.28 -0.70
C ILE A 117 10.67 1.75 -0.33
N ASN A 118 10.75 0.48 0.08
CA ASN A 118 11.98 -0.13 0.58
C ASN A 118 12.63 0.73 1.68
N GLU A 119 11.80 1.16 2.65
CA GLU A 119 12.21 1.98 3.82
C GLU A 119 12.79 3.36 3.45
N LYS A 120 12.49 3.86 2.26
CA LYS A 120 12.94 5.19 1.81
C LYS A 120 11.75 6.01 1.34
N PRO A 121 11.71 7.32 1.65
CA PRO A 121 10.70 8.21 1.13
C PRO A 121 10.63 8.14 -0.39
N MET A 122 9.42 8.11 -0.92
CA MET A 122 9.19 8.12 -2.36
C MET A 122 9.60 9.47 -2.97
N ASP A 123 10.14 9.43 -4.19
CA ASP A 123 10.46 10.65 -4.95
C ASP A 123 9.17 11.44 -5.24
N TYR A 124 9.16 12.72 -4.92
CA TYR A 124 8.02 13.61 -5.16
C TYR A 124 7.57 13.67 -6.62
N SER A 125 8.49 13.46 -7.57
CA SER A 125 8.16 13.41 -9.00
C SER A 125 7.29 12.21 -9.40
N LYS A 126 7.18 11.22 -8.50
CA LYS A 126 6.35 10.03 -8.67
C LYS A 126 4.99 10.13 -7.98
N ILE A 127 4.70 11.28 -7.38
CA ILE A 127 3.45 11.52 -6.65
C ILE A 127 2.53 12.39 -7.50
N TYR A 128 1.36 11.86 -7.79
CA TYR A 128 0.30 12.60 -8.43
C TYR A 128 -0.61 13.26 -7.39
N LEU A 129 -0.81 14.57 -7.53
CA LEU A 129 -1.70 15.36 -6.69
C LEU A 129 -2.92 15.74 -7.51
N PRO A 130 -4.10 15.15 -7.25
CA PRO A 130 -5.33 15.56 -7.91
C PRO A 130 -5.73 16.99 -7.48
N ASN A 131 -6.59 17.64 -8.27
CA ASN A 131 -7.04 19.01 -7.98
C ASN A 131 -7.78 19.14 -6.63
N LYS A 132 -8.38 18.05 -6.17
CA LYS A 132 -9.05 17.96 -4.87
C LYS A 132 -8.51 16.73 -4.16
N ILE A 133 -8.04 16.92 -2.95
CA ILE A 133 -7.50 15.85 -2.11
C ILE A 133 -8.42 15.73 -0.91
N ASP A 134 -9.08 14.58 -0.79
CA ASP A 134 -9.90 14.25 0.37
C ASP A 134 -9.12 13.26 1.24
N GLY A 135 -8.75 13.72 2.46
CA GLY A 135 -8.04 12.90 3.44
C GLY A 135 -6.51 13.00 3.40
N GLY A 136 -5.85 12.20 4.25
CA GLY A 136 -4.39 12.16 4.44
C GLY A 136 -3.76 10.83 3.98
N SER A 137 -4.38 10.14 3.02
CA SER A 137 -3.89 8.87 2.50
C SER A 137 -3.31 8.99 1.09
N TYR A 138 -2.60 7.95 0.68
CA TYR A 138 -2.10 7.77 -0.68
C TYR A 138 -2.45 6.38 -1.16
N THR A 139 -2.90 6.28 -2.40
CA THR A 139 -2.90 5.02 -3.13
C THR A 139 -1.53 4.83 -3.75
N VAL A 140 -0.78 3.84 -3.24
CA VAL A 140 0.58 3.51 -3.68
C VAL A 140 0.52 2.34 -4.65
N ILE A 141 1.14 2.51 -5.82
CA ILE A 141 1.19 1.50 -6.87
C ILE A 141 2.66 1.21 -7.19
N THR A 142 3.06 -0.04 -7.07
CA THR A 142 4.38 -0.50 -7.49
C THR A 142 4.29 -1.57 -8.56
N VAL A 143 5.27 -1.59 -9.43
CA VAL A 143 5.42 -2.60 -10.50
C VAL A 143 6.77 -3.28 -10.33
N MET A 144 6.77 -4.58 -10.17
CA MET A 144 7.99 -5.37 -10.03
C MET A 144 8.13 -6.35 -11.19
N ASN A 145 9.31 -6.39 -11.84
CA ASN A 145 9.62 -7.44 -12.80
C ASN A 145 10.13 -8.68 -12.03
N ILE A 146 9.42 -9.80 -12.16
CA ILE A 146 9.76 -11.04 -11.44
C ILE A 146 11.11 -11.63 -11.85
N ASN A 147 11.62 -11.27 -13.04
CA ASN A 147 12.92 -11.72 -13.54
C ASN A 147 14.08 -10.82 -13.08
N ASN A 148 13.76 -9.62 -12.57
CA ASN A 148 14.72 -8.71 -11.94
C ASN A 148 14.09 -8.07 -10.70
N PRO A 149 13.93 -8.84 -9.60
CA PRO A 149 13.20 -8.38 -8.42
C PRO A 149 14.03 -7.49 -7.48
N ASP A 150 15.26 -7.11 -7.84
CA ASP A 150 16.16 -6.33 -6.97
C ASP A 150 15.59 -4.95 -6.60
N LYS A 151 14.76 -4.41 -7.48
CA LYS A 151 14.08 -3.11 -7.30
C LYS A 151 12.75 -3.11 -8.06
N PHE A 152 11.87 -2.20 -7.68
CA PHE A 152 10.68 -1.94 -8.48
C PHE A 152 11.05 -1.40 -9.86
N TYR A 153 10.36 -1.89 -10.87
CA TYR A 153 10.49 -1.42 -12.26
C TYR A 153 9.91 0.00 -12.40
N ASP A 154 8.74 0.22 -11.77
CA ASP A 154 8.11 1.52 -11.67
C ASP A 154 7.33 1.65 -10.36
N GLN A 155 7.07 2.89 -9.95
CA GLN A 155 6.32 3.21 -8.75
C GLN A 155 5.64 4.56 -8.90
N THR A 156 4.42 4.68 -8.38
CA THR A 156 3.69 5.93 -8.31
C THR A 156 2.81 5.96 -7.07
N ALA A 157 2.49 7.16 -6.59
CA ALA A 157 1.50 7.35 -5.57
C ALA A 157 0.52 8.44 -5.99
N ILE A 158 -0.73 8.29 -5.59
CA ILE A 158 -1.79 9.25 -5.84
C ILE A 158 -2.32 9.71 -4.49
N ALA A 159 -2.29 11.03 -4.24
CA ALA A 159 -2.83 11.58 -3.01
C ALA A 159 -4.36 11.48 -3.03
N GLY A 160 -4.92 10.93 -1.96
CA GLY A 160 -6.33 10.64 -1.81
C GLY A 160 -6.60 9.14 -1.66
N ASN A 161 -7.81 8.82 -1.26
CA ASN A 161 -8.27 7.45 -1.11
C ASN A 161 -9.02 7.03 -2.38
N VAL A 162 -8.40 6.19 -3.20
CA VAL A 162 -9.04 5.63 -4.38
C VAL A 162 -9.93 4.46 -3.98
N GLN A 163 -11.22 4.55 -4.24
CA GLN A 163 -12.18 3.52 -3.79
C GLN A 163 -12.11 2.21 -4.60
N ASN A 164 -11.78 2.29 -5.88
CA ASN A 164 -11.70 1.12 -6.73
C ASN A 164 -10.51 1.20 -7.68
N VAL A 165 -9.76 0.11 -7.77
CA VAL A 165 -8.64 -0.03 -8.69
C VAL A 165 -8.89 -1.21 -9.62
N TYR A 166 -8.74 -1.00 -10.91
CA TYR A 166 -8.80 -2.07 -11.91
C TYR A 166 -7.54 -2.06 -12.76
N VAL A 167 -6.86 -3.21 -12.82
CA VAL A 167 -5.64 -3.40 -13.63
C VAL A 167 -5.98 -4.25 -14.85
N SER A 168 -5.86 -3.67 -16.05
CA SER A 168 -5.91 -4.39 -17.33
C SER A 168 -4.51 -4.81 -17.79
N GLU A 169 -4.38 -5.34 -19.00
CA GLU A 169 -3.06 -5.65 -19.57
C GLU A 169 -2.17 -4.41 -19.76
N ASN A 170 -2.78 -3.28 -20.15
CA ASN A 170 -2.04 -2.09 -20.59
C ASN A 170 -2.31 -0.85 -19.74
N ASN A 171 -3.30 -0.89 -18.86
CA ASN A 171 -3.72 0.29 -18.10
C ASN A 171 -4.12 -0.07 -16.68
N ILE A 172 -3.96 0.89 -15.78
CA ILE A 172 -4.52 0.89 -14.44
C ILE A 172 -5.61 1.96 -14.43
N TYR A 173 -6.82 1.58 -14.05
CA TYR A 173 -7.96 2.47 -13.89
C TYR A 173 -8.20 2.67 -12.41
N LEU A 174 -8.30 3.93 -12.03
CA LEU A 174 -8.58 4.35 -10.67
C LEU A 174 -9.92 5.07 -10.69
N ILE A 175 -10.80 4.65 -9.80
CA ILE A 175 -12.14 5.22 -9.71
C ILE A 175 -12.30 5.77 -8.30
N ASP A 176 -12.59 7.05 -8.23
CA ASP A 176 -12.92 7.76 -6.99
C ASP A 176 -14.32 8.37 -7.10
N ASP A 177 -15.02 8.47 -5.96
CA ASP A 177 -16.34 9.11 -5.90
C ASP A 177 -16.16 10.54 -5.39
N GLU A 178 -16.57 11.53 -6.18
CA GLU A 178 -16.65 12.91 -5.74
C GLU A 178 -17.99 13.17 -5.03
N TYR A 179 -17.95 13.59 -3.78
CA TYR A 179 -19.12 14.01 -3.03
C TYR A 179 -19.18 15.53 -2.97
N GLU A 180 -20.30 16.10 -3.43
CA GLU A 180 -20.61 17.50 -3.17
C GLU A 180 -21.34 17.61 -1.82
N GLU A 181 -20.74 18.34 -0.86
CA GLU A 181 -21.46 18.79 0.34
C GLU A 181 -22.52 19.81 -0.07
N ILE A 182 -23.77 19.41 0.04
CA ILE A 182 -24.88 20.36 -0.13
C ILE A 182 -25.18 20.96 1.25
N ASP A 183 -24.93 22.26 1.39
CA ASP A 183 -25.33 22.99 2.58
C ASP A 183 -26.86 22.96 2.73
N ILE A 184 -27.34 22.23 3.73
CA ILE A 184 -28.76 21.98 3.98
C ILE A 184 -29.41 23.18 4.71
N SER A 185 -28.66 24.24 5.01
CA SER A 185 -29.17 25.40 5.76
C SER A 185 -30.35 26.11 5.04
N ASP A 186 -30.53 25.91 3.74
CA ASP A 186 -31.56 26.57 2.93
C ASP A 186 -32.82 25.71 2.61
N THR A 187 -32.86 24.43 3.03
CA THR A 187 -34.01 23.58 2.73
C THR A 187 -34.96 23.42 3.93
N LYS A 188 -35.97 24.24 4.00
CA LYS A 188 -37.14 24.08 4.90
C LYS A 188 -37.99 22.84 4.60
N LYS A 189 -37.47 21.85 3.86
CA LYS A 189 -38.15 20.56 3.59
C LYS A 189 -37.12 19.44 3.56
N GLY A 190 -37.05 18.67 4.66
CA GLY A 190 -36.17 17.54 4.82
C GLY A 190 -36.30 16.49 3.72
N LYS A 191 -35.32 16.40 2.86
CA LYS A 191 -34.91 15.21 2.12
C LYS A 191 -33.42 15.33 1.86
N ASN A 192 -32.64 14.46 2.50
CA ASN A 192 -31.23 14.25 2.16
C ASN A 192 -31.16 13.62 0.76
N ILE A 193 -30.63 14.36 -0.20
CA ILE A 193 -30.36 13.82 -1.54
C ILE A 193 -28.84 13.91 -1.72
N LEU A 194 -28.15 12.80 -1.51
CA LEU A 194 -26.79 12.61 -1.98
C LEU A 194 -26.86 12.42 -3.49
N LYS A 195 -26.25 13.30 -4.26
CA LYS A 195 -26.08 13.12 -5.69
C LYS A 195 -24.68 12.55 -5.95
N LYS A 196 -24.63 11.34 -6.45
CA LYS A 196 -23.40 10.72 -6.96
C LYS A 196 -23.13 11.29 -8.37
N LYS A 197 -21.97 11.91 -8.56
CA LYS A 197 -21.51 12.37 -9.87
C LYS A 197 -20.43 11.39 -10.36
N ASN A 198 -20.75 10.64 -11.41
CA ASN A 198 -19.76 9.81 -12.07
C ASN A 198 -18.90 10.73 -12.95
N ILE A 199 -17.61 10.74 -12.71
CA ILE A 199 -16.63 11.39 -13.56
C ILE A 199 -16.14 10.31 -14.53
N GLY A 200 -16.48 10.49 -15.81
CA GLY A 200 -16.05 9.61 -16.91
C GLY A 200 -14.65 9.98 -17.42
#